data_2ab0011e8bacd1afb5f17207135e8128
#
_entry.id   2ab0011e8bacd1afb5f17207135e8128
#
_cell.length_a   1.000
_cell.length_b   1.000
_cell.length_c   1.000
_cell.angle_alpha   90.00
_cell.angle_beta   90.00
_cell.angle_gamma   90.00
#
_symmetry.space_group_name_H-M   'P 1'
#
loop_
_entity.id
_entity.type
_entity.pdbx_description
1 polymer ?
#
loop_
_entity_poly.entity_id
_entity_poly.type
_entity_poly.pdbx_seq_one_letter_code
_entity_poly.pdbx_strand_id
1 'polypeptide(L)'
;NMLQIYCKNINKSKSFPIGISLLDIYSGFELNMPYGPVSAKVNNKVESLTFRVYNNKDIEFQDIYSSSGMRTYVRSLCFVLCKAVEDLYPNGSIVLEHPVSKGYYCQLKLEDRTFGLDDVQRIKQRMKEIIAENLPFERFEKHTTEVVELFRQKGMMDKVRLLETSGNLYSYYYTLGNTIDYYYGSLLPSTGYIHLFDLVKYYDGLLLQVPNRSNPSKLEEVVKQEKMLEVFKE
;
A
#
# COMPACT_ATOMS: atom_id res chain seq x y z
N ASN A 1 26.20 21.15 -6.87
CA ASN A 1 26.69 19.88 -6.35
C ASN A 1 25.89 18.71 -6.88
N MET A 2 26.59 17.71 -7.41
CA MET A 2 25.96 16.55 -8.05
C MET A 2 26.29 15.27 -7.28
N LEU A 3 25.35 14.35 -7.30
CA LEU A 3 25.53 13.00 -6.76
C LEU A 3 25.88 12.04 -7.88
N GLN A 4 26.66 11.03 -7.56
CA GLN A 4 26.87 9.89 -8.43
C GLN A 4 25.96 8.76 -7.98
N ILE A 5 25.06 8.36 -8.85
CA ILE A 5 24.10 7.29 -8.59
C ILE A 5 24.40 6.12 -9.52
N TYR A 6 24.64 4.95 -8.91
CA TYR A 6 24.82 3.70 -9.65
C TYR A 6 23.48 2.95 -9.70
N CYS A 7 23.01 2.64 -10.90
CA CYS A 7 21.79 1.86 -11.12
C CYS A 7 22.14 0.40 -11.42
N LYS A 8 21.83 -0.49 -10.49
CA LYS A 8 22.11 -1.92 -10.61
C LYS A 8 21.33 -2.57 -11.75
N ASN A 9 20.16 -2.06 -12.08
CA ASN A 9 19.32 -2.61 -13.14
C ASN A 9 20.02 -2.65 -14.51
N ILE A 10 20.86 -1.66 -14.79
CA ILE A 10 21.50 -1.50 -16.09
C ILE A 10 23.03 -1.34 -15.98
N ASN A 11 23.60 -1.48 -14.79
CA ASN A 11 25.04 -1.35 -14.52
C ASN A 11 25.62 -0.05 -15.06
N LYS A 12 24.95 1.07 -14.80
CA LYS A 12 25.37 2.40 -15.22
C LYS A 12 25.32 3.39 -14.07
N SER A 13 26.24 4.36 -14.09
CA SER A 13 26.24 5.48 -13.17
C SER A 13 25.88 6.76 -13.92
N LYS A 14 25.24 7.68 -13.21
CA LYS A 14 24.87 8.97 -13.74
C LYS A 14 24.87 10.01 -12.64
N SER A 15 25.09 11.26 -13.00
CA SER A 15 25.06 12.39 -12.06
C SER A 15 23.64 12.94 -11.93
N PHE A 16 23.25 13.25 -10.68
CA PHE A 16 21.96 13.85 -10.37
C PHE A 16 22.12 14.92 -9.32
N PRO A 17 21.21 15.91 -9.27
CA PRO A 17 21.26 16.93 -8.23
C PRO A 17 20.92 16.35 -6.86
N ILE A 18 21.50 16.95 -5.81
CA ILE A 18 21.23 16.59 -4.42
C ILE A 18 19.75 16.81 -4.11
N GLY A 19 19.12 15.87 -3.42
CA GLY A 19 17.72 15.95 -3.05
C GLY A 19 16.75 15.43 -4.09
N ILE A 20 17.25 14.82 -5.15
CA ILE A 20 16.43 14.21 -6.19
C ILE A 20 15.64 13.01 -5.65
N SER A 21 14.40 12.84 -6.12
CA SER A 21 13.59 11.66 -5.76
C SER A 21 14.01 10.42 -6.56
N LEU A 22 13.75 9.24 -6.00
CA LEU A 22 14.00 7.98 -6.71
C LEU A 22 13.19 7.91 -8.01
N LEU A 23 11.98 8.45 -8.03
CA LEU A 23 11.15 8.46 -9.24
C LEU A 23 11.81 9.29 -10.35
N ASP A 24 12.38 10.43 -10.03
CA ASP A 24 13.09 11.25 -11.01
C ASP A 24 14.40 10.60 -11.46
N ILE A 25 15.07 9.87 -10.56
CA ILE A 25 16.25 9.07 -10.93
C ILE A 25 15.86 7.97 -11.92
N TYR A 26 14.73 7.30 -11.68
CA TYR A 26 14.20 6.30 -12.60
C TYR A 26 14.01 6.88 -14.01
N SER A 27 13.39 8.04 -14.09
CA SER A 27 13.18 8.74 -15.38
C SER A 27 14.50 9.15 -16.01
N GLY A 28 15.44 9.60 -15.20
CA GLY A 28 16.76 10.05 -15.69
C GLY A 28 17.60 8.92 -16.28
N PHE A 29 17.43 7.70 -15.82
CA PHE A 29 18.08 6.52 -16.42
C PHE A 29 17.30 5.96 -17.61
N GLU A 30 16.13 6.52 -17.93
CA GLU A 30 15.28 6.09 -19.04
C GLU A 30 14.88 4.61 -18.95
N LEU A 31 14.65 4.14 -17.73
CA LEU A 31 14.19 2.77 -17.50
C LEU A 31 12.70 2.64 -17.89
N ASN A 32 12.33 1.45 -18.34
CA ASN A 32 10.97 1.18 -18.78
C ASN A 32 10.52 -0.21 -18.31
N MET A 33 10.06 -0.29 -17.07
CA MET A 33 9.49 -1.51 -16.51
C MET A 33 8.02 -1.65 -16.97
N PRO A 34 7.58 -2.84 -17.39
CA PRO A 34 6.24 -3.02 -17.98
C PRO A 34 5.08 -2.54 -17.11
N TYR A 35 5.17 -2.71 -15.80
CA TYR A 35 4.14 -2.28 -14.86
C TYR A 35 4.60 -1.08 -14.02
N GLY A 36 5.66 -0.41 -14.46
CA GLY A 36 6.27 0.69 -13.73
C GLY A 36 7.09 0.24 -12.54
N PRO A 37 7.91 1.14 -12.00
CA PRO A 37 8.61 0.89 -10.75
C PRO A 37 7.62 1.01 -9.59
N VAL A 38 7.82 0.22 -8.54
CA VAL A 38 6.97 0.28 -7.34
C VAL A 38 7.77 0.66 -6.10
N SER A 39 9.06 0.37 -6.07
CA SER A 39 9.97 0.72 -4.98
C SER A 39 11.40 0.66 -5.50
N ALA A 40 12.36 1.02 -4.65
CA ALA A 40 13.77 0.83 -4.97
C ALA A 40 14.54 0.43 -3.71
N LYS A 41 15.59 -0.37 -3.91
CA LYS A 41 16.60 -0.61 -2.88
C LYS A 41 17.66 0.46 -2.98
N VAL A 42 17.88 1.18 -1.89
CA VAL A 42 18.92 2.20 -1.77
C VAL A 42 19.96 1.62 -0.82
N ASN A 43 21.12 1.27 -1.34
CA ASN A 43 22.14 0.52 -0.61
C ASN A 43 21.52 -0.68 0.13
N ASN A 44 20.72 -1.46 -0.60
CA ASN A 44 20.02 -2.67 -0.13
C ASN A 44 18.83 -2.45 0.84
N LYS A 45 18.47 -1.22 1.14
CA LYS A 45 17.30 -0.91 1.94
C LYS A 45 16.15 -0.47 1.04
N VAL A 46 14.97 -1.10 1.18
CA VAL A 46 13.79 -0.77 0.38
C VAL A 46 13.22 0.58 0.81
N GLU A 47 13.04 1.46 -0.17
CA GLU A 47 12.47 2.79 0.02
C GLU A 47 11.34 3.03 -0.97
N SER A 48 10.40 3.89 -0.58
CA SER A 48 9.35 4.38 -1.48
C SER A 48 9.98 5.26 -2.57
N LEU A 49 9.37 5.32 -3.74
CA LEU A 49 9.91 6.08 -4.87
C LEU A 49 9.88 7.60 -4.65
N THR A 50 9.18 8.07 -3.65
CA THR A 50 9.19 9.48 -3.21
C THR A 50 10.39 9.82 -2.34
N PHE A 51 11.16 8.82 -1.93
CA PHE A 51 12.38 9.01 -1.13
C PHE A 51 13.38 9.87 -1.88
N ARG A 52 14.00 10.82 -1.16
CA ARG A 52 14.99 11.74 -1.73
C ARG A 52 16.39 11.33 -1.34
N VAL A 53 17.32 11.49 -2.27
CA VAL A 53 18.71 11.04 -2.14
C VAL A 53 19.62 12.25 -1.95
N TYR A 54 20.46 12.20 -0.92
CA TYR A 54 21.36 13.30 -0.57
C TYR A 54 22.84 12.93 -0.64
N ASN A 55 23.13 11.65 -0.84
CA ASN A 55 24.50 11.12 -0.92
C ASN A 55 24.60 10.14 -2.09
N ASN A 56 25.82 9.82 -2.50
CA ASN A 56 26.04 8.79 -3.51
C ASN A 56 25.45 7.45 -3.04
N LYS A 57 24.71 6.81 -3.91
CA LYS A 57 23.98 5.56 -3.58
C LYS A 57 24.03 4.58 -4.74
N ASP A 58 23.97 3.30 -4.39
CA ASP A 58 23.68 2.22 -5.31
C ASP A 58 22.17 1.94 -5.24
N ILE A 59 21.49 1.98 -6.37
CA ILE A 59 20.03 1.88 -6.44
C ILE A 59 19.64 0.72 -7.35
N GLU A 60 18.66 -0.05 -6.89
CA GLU A 60 18.03 -1.09 -7.69
C GLU A 60 16.51 -0.89 -7.66
N PHE A 61 15.96 -0.53 -8.81
CA PHE A 61 14.50 -0.37 -8.92
C PHE A 61 13.82 -1.73 -8.96
N GLN A 62 12.67 -1.80 -8.32
CA GLN A 62 11.86 -3.00 -8.22
C GLN A 62 10.47 -2.75 -8.79
N ASP A 63 9.95 -3.75 -9.46
CA ASP A 63 8.58 -3.76 -9.97
C ASP A 63 7.74 -4.80 -9.22
N ILE A 64 6.53 -5.04 -9.73
CA ILE A 64 5.59 -5.96 -9.11
C ILE A 64 6.02 -7.44 -9.21
N TYR A 65 6.97 -7.76 -10.08
CA TYR A 65 7.49 -9.14 -10.17
C TYR A 65 8.30 -9.55 -8.95
N SER A 66 8.94 -8.62 -8.27
CA SER A 66 9.66 -8.94 -7.04
C SER A 66 8.70 -9.10 -5.86
N SER A 67 9.06 -9.93 -4.89
CA SER A 67 8.24 -10.12 -3.69
C SER A 67 8.11 -8.82 -2.89
N SER A 68 9.20 -8.03 -2.82
CA SER A 68 9.19 -6.74 -2.14
C SER A 68 8.28 -5.74 -2.86
N GLY A 69 8.34 -5.68 -4.20
CA GLY A 69 7.47 -4.81 -4.99
C GLY A 69 6.01 -5.19 -4.88
N MET A 70 5.72 -6.50 -4.89
CA MET A 70 4.35 -6.96 -4.69
C MET A 70 3.81 -6.54 -3.31
N ARG A 71 4.63 -6.63 -2.26
CA ARG A 71 4.20 -6.18 -0.93
C ARG A 71 3.89 -4.68 -0.90
N THR A 72 4.70 -3.87 -1.58
CA THR A 72 4.43 -2.43 -1.73
C THR A 72 3.09 -2.19 -2.42
N TYR A 73 2.84 -2.89 -3.51
CA TYR A 73 1.59 -2.82 -4.26
C TYR A 73 0.39 -3.20 -3.38
N VAL A 74 0.49 -4.32 -2.69
CA VAL A 74 -0.61 -4.84 -1.85
C VAL A 74 -0.91 -3.90 -0.69
N ARG A 75 0.12 -3.37 0.00
CA ARG A 75 -0.11 -2.40 1.08
C ARG A 75 -0.86 -1.17 0.58
N SER A 76 -0.47 -0.67 -0.59
CA SER A 76 -1.11 0.50 -1.20
C SER A 76 -2.56 0.20 -1.59
N LEU A 77 -2.82 -0.96 -2.15
CA LEU A 77 -4.17 -1.40 -2.50
C LEU A 77 -5.05 -1.55 -1.24
N CYS A 78 -4.50 -2.10 -0.17
CA CYS A 78 -5.22 -2.20 1.12
C CYS A 78 -5.60 -0.82 1.65
N PHE A 79 -4.72 0.17 1.51
CA PHE A 79 -5.01 1.53 1.93
C PHE A 79 -6.15 2.14 1.11
N VAL A 80 -6.18 1.88 -0.20
CA VAL A 80 -7.28 2.31 -1.06
C VAL A 80 -8.61 1.68 -0.62
N LEU A 81 -8.59 0.41 -0.25
CA LEU A 81 -9.79 -0.26 0.29
C LEU A 81 -10.26 0.41 1.59
N CYS A 82 -9.35 0.66 2.51
CA CYS A 82 -9.68 1.33 3.78
C CYS A 82 -10.29 2.71 3.55
N LYS A 83 -9.70 3.48 2.63
CA LYS A 83 -10.24 4.81 2.28
C LYS A 83 -11.63 4.71 1.66
N ALA A 84 -11.83 3.76 0.74
CA ALA A 84 -13.14 3.57 0.11
C ALA A 84 -14.23 3.27 1.14
N VAL A 85 -13.94 2.41 2.10
CA VAL A 85 -14.88 2.08 3.18
C VAL A 85 -15.15 3.30 4.06
N GLU A 86 -14.11 4.04 4.44
CA GLU A 86 -14.27 5.26 5.24
C GLU A 86 -15.11 6.31 4.51
N ASP A 87 -14.87 6.50 3.20
CA ASP A 87 -15.61 7.47 2.40
C ASP A 87 -17.10 7.13 2.28
N LEU A 88 -17.43 5.85 2.16
CA LEU A 88 -18.80 5.39 1.95
C LEU A 88 -19.55 5.12 3.24
N TYR A 89 -18.86 4.67 4.28
CA TYR A 89 -19.45 4.21 5.53
C TYR A 89 -18.66 4.81 6.71
N PRO A 90 -18.94 6.08 7.09
CA PRO A 90 -18.15 6.75 8.13
C PRO A 90 -18.12 6.01 9.48
N ASN A 91 -19.16 5.25 9.79
CA ASN A 91 -19.24 4.46 11.02
C ASN A 91 -19.00 2.97 10.78
N GLY A 92 -18.63 2.61 9.55
CA GLY A 92 -18.25 1.25 9.21
C GLY A 92 -16.77 1.00 9.49
N SER A 93 -16.38 -0.25 9.45
CA SER A 93 -14.99 -0.64 9.58
C SER A 93 -14.66 -1.82 8.68
N ILE A 94 -13.40 -1.86 8.25
CA ILE A 94 -12.85 -2.97 7.48
C ILE A 94 -11.60 -3.47 8.20
N VAL A 95 -11.49 -4.78 8.36
CA VAL A 95 -10.32 -5.42 8.96
C VAL A 95 -9.79 -6.45 7.97
N LEU A 96 -8.53 -6.31 7.60
CA LEU A 96 -7.83 -7.30 6.80
C LEU A 96 -7.28 -8.37 7.73
N GLU A 97 -7.75 -9.61 7.60
CA GLU A 97 -7.42 -10.66 8.55
C GLU A 97 -6.25 -11.53 8.12
N HIS A 98 -6.36 -12.22 6.98
CA HIS A 98 -5.32 -13.16 6.58
C HIS A 98 -5.37 -13.43 5.08
N PRO A 99 -4.24 -13.91 4.48
CA PRO A 99 -4.23 -14.30 3.09
C PRO A 99 -5.08 -15.56 2.86
N VAL A 100 -5.87 -15.55 1.79
CA VAL A 100 -6.66 -16.72 1.33
C VAL A 100 -6.51 -16.78 -0.18
N SER A 101 -6.08 -17.93 -0.71
CA SER A 101 -5.89 -18.12 -2.16
C SER A 101 -5.08 -16.97 -2.79
N LYS A 102 -4.04 -16.52 -2.10
CA LYS A 102 -3.18 -15.39 -2.51
C LYS A 102 -3.90 -14.05 -2.66
N GLY A 103 -5.14 -13.95 -2.14
CA GLY A 103 -5.82 -12.69 -1.91
C GLY A 103 -5.87 -12.40 -0.41
N TYR A 104 -6.68 -11.43 -0.01
CA TYR A 104 -6.79 -11.03 1.40
C TYR A 104 -8.24 -11.09 1.84
N TYR A 105 -8.52 -11.93 2.83
CA TYR A 105 -9.84 -12.01 3.45
C TYR A 105 -10.03 -10.82 4.38
N CYS A 106 -11.17 -10.14 4.22
CA CYS A 106 -11.49 -8.94 4.97
C CYS A 106 -12.86 -9.07 5.62
N GLN A 107 -12.99 -8.54 6.84
CA GLN A 107 -14.25 -8.42 7.52
C GLN A 107 -14.74 -6.97 7.41
N LEU A 108 -15.94 -6.81 6.85
CA LEU A 108 -16.59 -5.51 6.74
C LEU A 108 -17.74 -5.46 7.76
N LYS A 109 -17.75 -4.45 8.62
CA LYS A 109 -18.82 -4.21 9.57
C LYS A 109 -19.45 -2.87 9.29
N LEU A 110 -20.76 -2.87 9.06
CA LEU A 110 -21.56 -1.66 8.96
C LEU A 110 -22.25 -1.41 10.30
N GLU A 111 -22.64 -0.16 10.54
CA GLU A 111 -23.15 0.27 11.85
C GLU A 111 -24.41 -0.48 12.28
N ASP A 112 -25.36 -0.63 11.39
CA ASP A 112 -26.74 -1.05 11.71
C ASP A 112 -27.26 -2.23 10.89
N ARG A 113 -26.44 -2.84 10.04
CA ARG A 113 -26.88 -3.94 9.18
C ARG A 113 -25.70 -4.77 8.69
N THR A 114 -26.00 -5.94 8.16
CA THR A 114 -25.04 -6.78 7.44
C THR A 114 -24.87 -6.24 6.02
N PHE A 115 -23.66 -6.25 5.48
CA PHE A 115 -23.43 -5.82 4.10
C PHE A 115 -23.98 -6.84 3.09
N GLY A 116 -24.36 -6.36 1.93
CA GLY A 116 -24.81 -7.17 0.79
C GLY A 116 -23.93 -6.96 -0.44
N LEU A 117 -24.31 -7.60 -1.54
CA LEU A 117 -23.60 -7.50 -2.81
C LEU A 117 -23.52 -6.06 -3.34
N ASP A 118 -24.55 -5.26 -3.09
CA ASP A 118 -24.57 -3.86 -3.50
C ASP A 118 -23.46 -3.07 -2.82
N ASP A 119 -23.20 -3.34 -1.55
CA ASP A 119 -22.13 -2.69 -0.80
C ASP A 119 -20.75 -3.05 -1.41
N VAL A 120 -20.57 -4.31 -1.76
CA VAL A 120 -19.32 -4.76 -2.39
C VAL A 120 -19.08 -4.01 -3.70
N GLN A 121 -20.10 -3.87 -4.53
CA GLN A 121 -19.99 -3.14 -5.80
C GLN A 121 -19.72 -1.65 -5.59
N ARG A 122 -20.34 -1.04 -4.60
CA ARG A 122 -20.12 0.37 -4.26
C ARG A 122 -18.69 0.61 -3.78
N ILE A 123 -18.18 -0.26 -2.93
CA ILE A 123 -16.79 -0.16 -2.44
C ILE A 123 -15.82 -0.32 -3.60
N LYS A 124 -16.03 -1.34 -4.43
CA LYS A 124 -15.19 -1.57 -5.61
C LYS A 124 -15.19 -0.36 -6.55
N GLN A 125 -16.37 0.22 -6.80
CA GLN A 125 -16.49 1.39 -7.66
C GLN A 125 -15.75 2.60 -7.05
N ARG A 126 -15.88 2.81 -5.73
CA ARG A 126 -15.17 3.88 -5.05
C ARG A 126 -13.66 3.69 -5.12
N MET A 127 -13.17 2.46 -4.97
CA MET A 127 -11.76 2.13 -5.14
C MET A 127 -11.28 2.53 -6.54
N LYS A 128 -12.04 2.20 -7.57
CA LYS A 128 -11.72 2.56 -8.96
C LYS A 128 -11.65 4.08 -9.14
N GLU A 129 -12.55 4.83 -8.51
CA GLU A 129 -12.54 6.28 -8.56
C GLU A 129 -11.28 6.85 -7.89
N ILE A 130 -10.92 6.33 -6.73
CA ILE A 130 -9.71 6.75 -6.01
C ILE A 130 -8.46 6.50 -6.87
N ILE A 131 -8.40 5.34 -7.52
CA ILE A 131 -7.28 5.01 -8.41
C ILE A 131 -7.24 5.97 -9.61
N ALA A 132 -8.39 6.26 -10.22
CA ALA A 132 -8.48 7.16 -11.37
C ALA A 132 -8.09 8.60 -11.00
N GLU A 133 -8.36 9.03 -9.77
CA GLU A 133 -7.95 10.34 -9.27
C GLU A 133 -6.44 10.48 -9.10
N ASN A 134 -5.70 9.37 -9.08
CA ASN A 134 -4.25 9.34 -8.93
C ASN A 134 -3.76 10.14 -7.71
N LEU A 135 -4.32 9.82 -6.55
CA LEU A 135 -4.01 10.50 -5.30
C LEU A 135 -2.64 10.05 -4.75
N PRO A 136 -1.85 10.97 -4.19
CA PRO A 136 -0.56 10.59 -3.61
C PRO A 136 -0.75 9.84 -2.29
N PHE A 137 0.15 8.88 -2.04
CA PHE A 137 0.35 8.30 -0.72
C PHE A 137 1.44 9.14 -0.04
N GLU A 138 1.05 10.00 0.89
CA GLU A 138 1.99 10.91 1.54
C GLU A 138 2.44 10.36 2.89
N ARG A 139 3.74 10.49 3.17
CA ARG A 139 4.34 10.05 4.42
C ARG A 139 4.72 11.26 5.26
N PHE A 140 4.33 11.23 6.53
CA PHE A 140 4.65 12.28 7.50
C PHE A 140 5.36 11.67 8.70
N GLU A 141 6.31 12.41 9.26
CA GLU A 141 6.99 12.03 10.48
C GLU A 141 6.81 13.14 11.51
N LYS A 142 6.35 12.81 12.70
CA LYS A 142 6.09 13.74 13.78
C LYS A 142 6.44 13.09 15.11
N HIS A 143 6.43 13.88 16.20
CA HIS A 143 6.55 13.31 17.53
C HIS A 143 5.50 12.21 17.74
N THR A 144 5.91 11.12 18.35
CA THR A 144 5.03 9.96 18.57
C THR A 144 3.76 10.36 19.32
N THR A 145 3.84 11.29 20.27
CA THR A 145 2.66 11.77 21.00
C THR A 145 1.64 12.43 20.09
N GLU A 146 2.10 13.18 19.10
CA GLU A 146 1.19 13.81 18.10
C GLU A 146 0.55 12.75 17.21
N VAL A 147 1.32 11.77 16.76
CA VAL A 147 0.81 10.70 15.88
C VAL A 147 -0.20 9.85 16.64
N VAL A 148 0.07 9.51 17.89
CA VAL A 148 -0.87 8.78 18.76
C VAL A 148 -2.19 9.52 18.85
N GLU A 149 -2.16 10.84 19.05
CA GLU A 149 -3.39 11.63 19.15
C GLU A 149 -4.19 11.64 17.85
N LEU A 150 -3.50 11.71 16.71
CA LEU A 150 -4.17 11.62 15.41
C LEU A 150 -4.94 10.29 15.26
N PHE A 151 -4.32 9.18 15.63
CA PHE A 151 -4.97 7.87 15.56
C PHE A 151 -6.06 7.71 16.62
N ARG A 152 -5.87 8.30 17.80
CA ARG A 152 -6.91 8.30 18.84
C ARG A 152 -8.19 8.99 18.37
N GLN A 153 -8.04 10.17 17.73
CA GLN A 153 -9.17 10.93 17.20
C GLN A 153 -9.92 10.15 16.10
N LYS A 154 -9.22 9.26 15.39
CA LYS A 154 -9.82 8.41 14.37
C LYS A 154 -10.39 7.10 14.96
N GLY A 155 -10.26 6.89 16.25
CA GLY A 155 -10.74 5.67 16.89
C GLY A 155 -9.91 4.42 16.61
N MET A 156 -8.70 4.58 16.08
CA MET A 156 -7.81 3.49 15.71
C MET A 156 -6.95 3.05 16.90
N MET A 157 -7.60 2.45 17.89
CA MET A 157 -6.97 2.16 19.18
C MET A 157 -5.86 1.08 19.09
N ASP A 158 -5.92 0.18 18.13
CA ASP A 158 -4.85 -0.78 17.86
C ASP A 158 -3.56 -0.08 17.45
N LYS A 159 -3.67 0.97 16.61
CA LYS A 159 -2.52 1.78 16.20
C LYS A 159 -2.00 2.63 17.37
N VAL A 160 -2.89 3.17 18.20
CA VAL A 160 -2.52 3.89 19.40
C VAL A 160 -1.64 3.02 20.30
N ARG A 161 -2.08 1.80 20.59
CA ARG A 161 -1.33 0.85 21.42
C ARG A 161 0.03 0.50 20.81
N LEU A 162 0.05 0.25 19.51
CA LEU A 162 1.28 -0.07 18.79
C LEU A 162 2.31 1.05 18.91
N LEU A 163 1.89 2.30 18.69
CA LEU A 163 2.76 3.46 18.73
C LEU A 163 3.21 3.81 20.16
N GLU A 164 2.31 3.70 21.13
CA GLU A 164 2.65 3.98 22.53
C GLU A 164 3.68 2.99 23.07
N THR A 165 3.66 1.74 22.62
CA THR A 165 4.60 0.71 23.05
C THR A 165 5.90 0.66 22.26
N SER A 166 6.02 1.43 21.18
CA SER A 166 7.21 1.40 20.30
C SER A 166 8.46 1.94 20.97
N GLY A 167 8.33 2.86 21.92
CA GLY A 167 9.46 3.52 22.56
C GLY A 167 10.14 4.57 21.68
N ASN A 168 9.64 4.84 20.50
CA ASN A 168 10.21 5.80 19.56
C ASN A 168 9.76 7.22 19.91
N LEU A 169 10.69 8.18 19.87
CA LEU A 169 10.38 9.59 20.07
C LEU A 169 9.61 10.17 18.89
N TYR A 170 9.96 9.74 17.67
CA TYR A 170 9.31 10.13 16.43
C TYR A 170 8.69 8.92 15.77
N SER A 171 7.54 9.12 15.14
CA SER A 171 6.83 8.08 14.40
C SER A 171 6.33 8.63 13.08
N TYR A 172 6.17 7.75 12.10
CA TYR A 172 5.64 8.16 10.81
C TYR A 172 4.26 7.54 10.61
N TYR A 173 3.49 8.17 9.72
CA TYR A 173 2.20 7.69 9.28
C TYR A 173 1.98 8.10 7.83
N TYR A 174 0.99 7.52 7.20
CA TYR A 174 0.65 7.82 5.81
C TYR A 174 -0.73 8.44 5.73
N THR A 175 -0.93 9.30 4.73
CA THR A 175 -2.23 9.84 4.39
C THR A 175 -2.59 9.49 2.95
N LEU A 176 -3.88 9.27 2.74
CA LEU A 176 -4.48 9.13 1.42
C LEU A 176 -5.74 9.99 1.44
N GLY A 177 -5.67 11.21 0.89
CA GLY A 177 -6.69 12.22 1.13
C GLY A 177 -6.85 12.47 2.63
N ASN A 178 -8.06 12.35 3.13
CA ASN A 178 -8.36 12.54 4.57
C ASN A 178 -8.20 11.26 5.40
N THR A 179 -7.87 10.15 4.78
CA THR A 179 -7.68 8.88 5.47
C THR A 179 -6.24 8.76 5.92
N ILE A 180 -6.04 8.32 7.17
CA ILE A 180 -4.70 8.09 7.73
C ILE A 180 -4.55 6.62 8.08
N ASP A 181 -3.33 6.10 7.97
CA ASP A 181 -3.00 4.76 8.45
C ASP A 181 -1.50 4.63 8.70
N TYR A 182 -1.12 3.51 9.30
CA TYR A 182 0.25 3.16 9.58
C TYR A 182 0.60 1.86 8.86
N TYR A 183 1.66 1.90 8.06
CA TYR A 183 2.17 0.73 7.34
C TYR A 183 3.66 0.59 7.58
N TYR A 184 4.07 -0.59 7.98
CA TYR A 184 5.48 -0.93 8.11
C TYR A 184 6.03 -1.34 6.76
N GLY A 185 6.56 -0.39 6.02
CA GLY A 185 7.12 -0.61 4.70
C GLY A 185 6.73 0.48 3.71
N SER A 186 7.22 0.34 2.48
CA SER A 186 6.99 1.32 1.42
C SER A 186 5.59 1.23 0.85
N LEU A 187 5.08 2.36 0.37
CA LEU A 187 3.85 2.47 -0.43
C LEU A 187 4.20 2.98 -1.83
N LEU A 188 3.28 2.78 -2.76
CA LEU A 188 3.39 3.34 -4.11
C LEU A 188 3.41 4.88 -4.05
N PRO A 189 3.93 5.56 -5.08
CA PRO A 189 3.88 7.02 -5.12
C PRO A 189 2.46 7.58 -5.11
N SER A 190 1.55 6.94 -5.84
CA SER A 190 0.17 7.38 -5.98
C SER A 190 -0.73 6.23 -6.39
N THR A 191 -2.04 6.43 -6.24
CA THR A 191 -3.03 5.38 -6.49
C THR A 191 -3.09 4.94 -7.95
N GLY A 192 -2.70 5.80 -8.89
CA GLY A 192 -2.69 5.49 -10.32
C GLY A 192 -1.75 4.37 -10.71
N TYR A 193 -0.79 3.98 -9.85
CA TYR A 193 0.08 2.84 -10.09
C TYR A 193 -0.63 1.49 -9.93
N ILE A 194 -1.81 1.48 -9.31
CA ILE A 194 -2.60 0.26 -9.14
C ILE A 194 -3.33 -0.02 -10.45
N HIS A 195 -2.86 -1.03 -11.19
CA HIS A 195 -3.39 -1.33 -12.53
C HIS A 195 -4.44 -2.43 -12.54
N LEU A 196 -4.51 -3.26 -11.50
CA LEU A 196 -5.40 -4.41 -11.46
C LEU A 196 -5.71 -4.81 -10.04
N PHE A 197 -6.99 -5.01 -9.75
CA PHE A 197 -7.48 -5.59 -8.50
C PHE A 197 -8.91 -6.06 -8.73
N ASP A 198 -9.43 -6.85 -7.82
CA ASP A 198 -10.85 -7.09 -7.72
C ASP A 198 -11.24 -7.17 -6.24
N LEU A 199 -12.52 -6.98 -5.98
CA LEU A 199 -13.10 -7.12 -4.66
C LEU A 199 -14.40 -7.90 -4.83
N VAL A 200 -14.48 -9.05 -4.19
CA VAL A 200 -15.63 -9.95 -4.34
C VAL A 200 -16.13 -10.35 -2.97
N LYS A 201 -17.43 -10.71 -2.90
CA LYS A 201 -17.96 -11.33 -1.70
C LYS A 201 -17.36 -12.72 -1.57
N TYR A 202 -16.90 -13.06 -0.36
CA TYR A 202 -16.26 -14.35 -0.07
C TYR A 202 -16.76 -14.82 1.29
N TYR A 203 -17.66 -15.82 1.27
CA TYR A 203 -18.38 -16.28 2.44
C TYR A 203 -19.08 -15.12 3.16
N ASP A 204 -18.81 -14.87 4.43
CA ASP A 204 -19.41 -13.78 5.20
C ASP A 204 -18.58 -12.47 5.17
N GLY A 205 -17.50 -12.46 4.42
CA GLY A 205 -16.63 -11.32 4.28
C GLY A 205 -16.39 -10.93 2.85
N LEU A 206 -15.25 -10.31 2.61
CA LEU A 206 -14.77 -9.88 1.31
C LEU A 206 -13.44 -10.53 1.00
N LEU A 207 -13.16 -10.74 -0.27
CA LEU A 207 -11.83 -11.12 -0.74
C LEU A 207 -11.29 -10.00 -1.62
N LEU A 208 -10.18 -9.41 -1.19
CA LEU A 208 -9.41 -8.46 -1.99
C LEU A 208 -8.45 -9.26 -2.86
N GLN A 209 -8.68 -9.24 -4.16
CA GLN A 209 -7.87 -9.96 -5.13
C GLN A 209 -6.76 -9.08 -5.66
N VAL A 210 -5.58 -9.67 -5.78
CA VAL A 210 -4.35 -8.99 -6.17
C VAL A 210 -3.79 -9.63 -7.45
N PRO A 211 -2.93 -8.92 -8.20
CA PRO A 211 -2.30 -9.49 -9.38
C PRO A 211 -1.47 -10.72 -9.05
N ASN A 212 -1.41 -11.63 -10.02
CA ASN A 212 -0.49 -12.76 -9.98
C ASN A 212 0.93 -12.24 -10.21
N ARG A 213 1.86 -12.54 -9.31
CA ARG A 213 3.23 -12.02 -9.40
C ARG A 213 3.97 -12.53 -10.64
N SER A 214 3.67 -13.75 -11.08
CA SER A 214 4.28 -14.34 -12.28
C SER A 214 3.69 -13.77 -13.57
N ASN A 215 2.43 -13.29 -13.52
CA ASN A 215 1.73 -12.70 -14.65
C ASN A 215 0.84 -11.54 -14.15
N PRO A 216 1.43 -10.35 -13.92
CA PRO A 216 0.72 -9.25 -13.28
C PRO A 216 -0.44 -8.67 -14.08
N SER A 217 -0.65 -9.08 -15.32
CA SER A 217 -1.84 -8.71 -16.10
C SER A 217 -3.08 -9.51 -15.70
N LYS A 218 -2.93 -10.53 -14.87
CA LYS A 218 -4.02 -11.38 -14.40
C LYS A 218 -4.08 -11.40 -12.89
N LEU A 219 -5.28 -11.56 -12.37
CA LEU A 219 -5.50 -11.77 -10.93
C LEU A 219 -5.15 -13.20 -10.53
N GLU A 220 -4.81 -13.38 -9.25
CA GLU A 220 -4.72 -14.71 -8.67
C GLU A 220 -6.09 -15.37 -8.69
N GLU A 221 -6.11 -16.69 -8.90
CA GLU A 221 -7.37 -17.45 -8.90
C GLU A 221 -7.95 -17.55 -7.49
N VAL A 222 -9.28 -17.45 -7.42
CA VAL A 222 -10.00 -17.64 -6.16
C VAL A 222 -10.28 -19.12 -5.98
N VAL A 223 -9.69 -19.70 -4.92
CA VAL A 223 -9.95 -21.09 -4.52
C VAL A 223 -10.61 -21.04 -3.15
N LYS A 224 -11.81 -21.60 -3.02
CA LYS A 224 -12.50 -21.64 -1.73
C LYS A 224 -11.84 -22.68 -0.82
N GLN A 225 -11.50 -22.23 0.40
CA GLN A 225 -10.84 -23.04 1.41
C GLN A 225 -11.74 -23.17 2.65
N GLU A 226 -12.81 -23.91 2.52
CA GLU A 226 -13.86 -24.01 3.54
C GLU A 226 -13.33 -24.42 4.92
N LYS A 227 -12.44 -25.41 4.97
CA LYS A 227 -11.85 -25.88 6.24
C LYS A 227 -11.07 -24.77 6.94
N MET A 228 -10.33 -23.97 6.20
CA MET A 228 -9.58 -22.86 6.76
C MET A 228 -10.51 -21.79 7.32
N LEU A 229 -11.58 -21.49 6.61
CA LEU A 229 -12.56 -20.50 7.06
C LEU A 229 -13.31 -20.96 8.31
N GLU A 230 -13.66 -22.21 8.41
CA GLU A 230 -14.30 -22.77 9.61
C GLU A 230 -13.41 -22.60 10.84
N VAL A 231 -12.09 -22.85 10.72
CA VAL A 231 -11.15 -22.66 11.82
C VAL A 231 -11.10 -21.20 12.27
N PHE A 232 -11.14 -20.25 11.34
CA PHE A 232 -11.05 -18.83 11.67
C PHE A 232 -12.36 -18.21 12.15
N LYS A 233 -13.49 -18.85 11.94
CA LYS A 233 -14.80 -18.39 12.44
C LYS A 233 -15.03 -18.72 13.91
N GLU A 234 -14.35 -19.70 14.42
CA GLU A 234 -14.42 -20.11 15.82
C GLU A 234 -13.55 -19.22 16.71
#